data_2ac0fa39f6dcf8c546ebb0c2ebf1695f
#
_entry.id   2ac0fa39f6dcf8c546ebb0c2ebf1695f
#
_cell.length_a   1.000
_cell.length_b   1.000
_cell.length_c   1.000
_cell.angle_alpha   90.00
_cell.angle_beta   90.00
_cell.angle_gamma   90.00
#
_symmetry.space_group_name_H-M   'P 1'
#
loop_
_entity.id
_entity.type
_entity.pdbx_description
1 polymer ?
#
loop_
_entity_poly.entity_id
_entity_poly.type
_entity_poly.pdbx_seq_one_letter_code
_entity_poly.pdbx_strand_id
1 'polypeptide(L)'
;MIAAGTHTGAQRARAIALWASSLSAGGFLAPLLGGITGTYGSWRSAFAVVAVLAAVSALVSLWLAVNSRAPEGRSLDIGGQITIGVGLFALLYAVIQGPAGGWGSTPVVVAFVTAAVFLGLFMAAESRARSPLLRLGLFGNRSFAIASVVAVVGMFSFLGTAYAVSIRLGPVQHQSPMRTAFAFLLLNGITPVLTPLTSRLLHRLPARALLTSGLALIAVGDFLAAGLDIGDPNLTSLIVPLGLVGIGFALTVSSITATAVNTVPPQLAGMASAATNLLRDFGFTLGPAVIGAVALSQAASRVNSSLATSSSLNAESKAAAHDVLTEGGPLALNSVPATSPPSAARAYALDALGHGYAIGFMVCGSAALLSALLVLTALRGRTAESAPRAEDGTQGTVLTTG
;
A
#
# COMPACT_ATOMS: atom_id res chain seq x y z
N MET A 1 -4.20 9.29 22.41
CA MET A 1 -5.33 10.27 22.45
C MET A 1 -6.67 9.61 22.75
N ILE A 2 -7.20 8.66 21.93
CA ILE A 2 -8.51 8.02 22.20
C ILE A 2 -8.57 7.37 23.58
N ALA A 3 -7.52 6.66 24.00
CA ALA A 3 -7.47 6.02 25.32
C ALA A 3 -7.43 7.03 26.49
N ALA A 4 -6.84 8.20 26.29
CA ALA A 4 -6.75 9.26 27.31
C ALA A 4 -8.03 10.09 27.42
N GLY A 5 -8.82 10.19 26.35
CA GLY A 5 -10.09 10.95 26.34
C GLY A 5 -11.34 10.11 26.60
N THR A 6 -11.20 8.78 26.89
CA THR A 6 -12.34 7.89 27.12
C THR A 6 -12.25 7.21 28.47
N HIS A 7 -13.27 7.41 29.32
CA HIS A 7 -13.31 6.89 30.68
C HIS A 7 -13.92 5.47 30.77
N THR A 8 -14.72 5.06 29.77
CA THR A 8 -15.38 3.73 29.77
C THR A 8 -14.99 2.93 28.55
N GLY A 9 -15.03 1.59 28.65
CA GLY A 9 -14.76 0.67 27.52
C GLY A 9 -15.70 0.92 26.32
N ALA A 10 -16.96 1.24 26.58
CA ALA A 10 -17.95 1.54 25.55
C ALA A 10 -17.63 2.86 24.79
N GLN A 11 -17.22 3.91 25.51
CA GLN A 11 -16.77 5.17 24.90
C GLN A 11 -15.52 4.96 24.03
N ARG A 12 -14.57 4.15 24.50
CA ARG A 12 -13.36 3.81 23.76
C ARG A 12 -13.68 3.06 22.47
N ALA A 13 -14.54 2.04 22.56
CA ALA A 13 -14.98 1.29 21.39
C ALA A 13 -15.66 2.17 20.35
N ARG A 14 -16.54 3.08 20.78
CA ARG A 14 -17.21 4.05 19.90
C ARG A 14 -16.25 5.02 19.24
N ALA A 15 -15.26 5.53 19.97
CA ALA A 15 -14.25 6.44 19.44
C ALA A 15 -13.34 5.74 18.40
N ILE A 16 -12.95 4.49 18.65
CA ILE A 16 -12.19 3.69 17.69
C ILE A 16 -13.03 3.42 16.43
N ALA A 17 -14.31 3.08 16.58
CA ALA A 17 -15.19 2.86 15.44
C ALA A 17 -15.37 4.13 14.59
N LEU A 18 -15.53 5.31 15.21
CA LEU A 18 -15.60 6.59 14.50
C LEU A 18 -14.29 6.91 13.76
N TRP A 19 -13.15 6.67 14.40
CA TRP A 19 -11.84 6.84 13.74
C TRP A 19 -11.69 5.93 12.51
N ALA A 20 -12.02 4.65 12.65
CA ALA A 20 -11.96 3.70 11.54
C ALA A 20 -12.93 4.06 10.41
N SER A 21 -14.14 4.53 10.74
CA SER A 21 -15.13 5.00 9.76
C SER A 21 -14.64 6.24 9.01
N SER A 22 -14.00 7.18 9.70
CA SER A 22 -13.43 8.38 9.06
C SER A 22 -12.30 8.04 8.10
N LEU A 23 -11.42 7.10 8.48
CA LEU A 23 -10.35 6.62 7.59
C LEU A 23 -10.91 5.97 6.33
N SER A 24 -11.93 5.13 6.49
CA SER A 24 -12.60 4.46 5.37
C SER A 24 -13.36 5.44 4.47
N ALA A 25 -14.01 6.44 5.05
CA ALA A 25 -14.68 7.51 4.31
C ALA A 25 -13.68 8.32 3.46
N GLY A 26 -12.50 8.61 4.01
CA GLY A 26 -11.41 9.25 3.25
C GLY A 26 -10.99 8.44 2.03
N GLY A 27 -10.80 7.14 2.18
CA GLY A 27 -10.47 6.23 1.07
C GLY A 27 -11.54 6.17 -0.03
N PHE A 28 -12.82 6.33 0.34
CA PHE A 28 -13.94 6.40 -0.60
C PHE A 28 -14.04 7.77 -1.30
N LEU A 29 -13.91 8.86 -0.54
CA LEU A 29 -14.12 10.21 -1.06
C LEU A 29 -12.94 10.73 -1.89
N ALA A 30 -11.70 10.31 -1.58
CA ALA A 30 -10.50 10.84 -2.23
C ALA A 30 -10.49 10.63 -3.77
N PRO A 31 -10.81 9.43 -4.31
CA PRO A 31 -10.90 9.25 -5.76
C PRO A 31 -11.97 10.12 -6.42
N LEU A 32 -13.13 10.28 -5.77
CA LEU A 32 -14.21 11.14 -6.26
C LEU A 32 -13.80 12.60 -6.31
N LEU A 33 -13.15 13.10 -5.24
CA LEU A 33 -12.60 14.45 -5.23
C LEU A 33 -11.59 14.65 -6.37
N GLY A 34 -10.68 13.70 -6.56
CA GLY A 34 -9.74 13.72 -7.67
C GLY A 34 -10.41 13.73 -9.04
N GLY A 35 -11.44 12.91 -9.21
CA GLY A 35 -12.25 12.85 -10.44
C GLY A 35 -12.99 14.15 -10.73
N ILE A 36 -13.68 14.71 -9.74
CA ILE A 36 -14.45 15.98 -9.87
C ILE A 36 -13.50 17.13 -10.16
N THR A 37 -12.47 17.31 -9.35
CA THR A 37 -11.52 18.43 -9.51
C THR A 37 -10.70 18.33 -10.79
N GLY A 38 -10.35 17.12 -11.22
CA GLY A 38 -9.64 16.89 -12.47
C GLY A 38 -10.50 17.08 -13.71
N THR A 39 -11.83 16.86 -13.62
CA THR A 39 -12.77 17.01 -14.74
C THR A 39 -13.28 18.43 -14.88
N TYR A 40 -13.67 19.06 -13.77
CA TYR A 40 -14.35 20.38 -13.78
C TYR A 40 -13.45 21.53 -13.32
N GLY A 41 -12.25 21.26 -12.88
CA GLY A 41 -11.29 22.24 -12.38
C GLY A 41 -9.89 22.00 -12.91
N SER A 42 -8.93 22.03 -12.00
CA SER A 42 -7.53 21.71 -12.30
C SER A 42 -6.95 20.81 -11.20
N TRP A 43 -5.83 20.16 -11.47
CA TRP A 43 -5.13 19.39 -10.43
C TRP A 43 -4.80 20.24 -9.17
N ARG A 44 -4.64 21.56 -9.33
CA ARG A 44 -4.40 22.50 -8.23
C ARG A 44 -5.59 22.60 -7.29
N SER A 45 -6.83 22.50 -7.80
CA SER A 45 -8.04 22.55 -6.96
C SER A 45 -8.16 21.33 -6.04
N ALA A 46 -7.66 20.16 -6.44
CA ALA A 46 -7.58 18.99 -5.57
C ALA A 46 -6.70 19.27 -4.34
N PHE A 47 -5.51 19.85 -4.57
CA PHE A 47 -4.61 20.21 -3.47
C PHE A 47 -5.18 21.32 -2.59
N ALA A 48 -5.89 22.30 -3.16
CA ALA A 48 -6.55 23.35 -2.40
C ALA A 48 -7.62 22.78 -1.46
N VAL A 49 -8.46 21.84 -1.94
CA VAL A 49 -9.45 21.15 -1.10
C VAL A 49 -8.78 20.38 0.03
N VAL A 50 -7.72 19.63 -0.26
CA VAL A 50 -6.95 18.89 0.75
C VAL A 50 -6.32 19.85 1.77
N ALA A 51 -5.77 20.98 1.34
CA ALA A 51 -5.19 21.99 2.22
C ALA A 51 -6.24 22.60 3.17
N VAL A 52 -7.45 22.91 2.65
CA VAL A 52 -8.56 23.41 3.48
C VAL A 52 -8.99 22.36 4.50
N LEU A 53 -9.17 21.10 4.10
CA LEU A 53 -9.53 20.02 5.01
C LEU A 53 -8.45 19.81 6.08
N ALA A 54 -7.19 19.88 5.73
CA ALA A 54 -6.06 19.80 6.66
C ALA A 54 -6.05 20.96 7.66
N ALA A 55 -6.29 22.20 7.18
CA ALA A 55 -6.38 23.38 8.04
C ALA A 55 -7.56 23.28 9.02
N VAL A 56 -8.75 22.87 8.56
CA VAL A 56 -9.91 22.64 9.41
C VAL A 56 -9.61 21.56 10.46
N SER A 57 -9.01 20.44 10.04
CA SER A 57 -8.62 19.35 10.94
C SER A 57 -7.59 19.81 11.99
N ALA A 58 -6.63 20.64 11.61
CA ALA A 58 -5.65 21.21 12.53
C ALA A 58 -6.32 22.15 13.55
N LEU A 59 -7.22 23.05 13.11
CA LEU A 59 -7.97 23.95 14.00
C LEU A 59 -8.84 23.16 14.97
N VAL A 60 -9.59 22.17 14.50
CA VAL A 60 -10.41 21.30 15.35
C VAL A 60 -9.54 20.55 16.36
N SER A 61 -8.37 20.06 15.93
CA SER A 61 -7.44 19.38 16.83
C SER A 61 -6.86 20.30 17.90
N LEU A 62 -6.53 21.55 17.54
CA LEU A 62 -6.04 22.54 18.50
C LEU A 62 -7.07 22.88 19.58
N TRP A 63 -8.36 22.88 19.23
CA TRP A 63 -9.44 23.26 20.16
C TRP A 63 -9.96 22.09 20.99
N LEU A 64 -10.00 20.86 20.41
CA LEU A 64 -10.67 19.71 21.03
C LEU A 64 -9.70 18.63 21.51
N ALA A 65 -8.44 18.64 21.07
CA ALA A 65 -7.52 17.57 21.42
C ALA A 65 -7.07 17.67 22.89
N VAL A 66 -7.32 16.60 23.64
CA VAL A 66 -6.85 16.46 25.02
C VAL A 66 -5.34 16.25 25.03
N ASN A 67 -4.64 17.07 25.80
CA ASN A 67 -3.19 16.96 25.95
C ASN A 67 -2.86 15.70 26.78
N SER A 68 -2.44 14.62 26.12
CA SER A 68 -2.05 13.38 26.77
C SER A 68 -0.54 13.21 26.72
N ARG A 69 0.10 13.17 27.90
CA ARG A 69 1.53 12.84 28.04
C ARG A 69 1.64 11.49 28.72
N ALA A 70 2.53 10.63 28.22
CA ALA A 70 2.89 9.42 28.94
C ALA A 70 3.61 9.83 30.23
N PRO A 71 3.24 9.27 31.40
CA PRO A 71 3.88 9.59 32.69
C PRO A 71 5.39 9.33 32.67
N GLU A 72 5.79 8.31 31.95
CA GLU A 72 7.19 7.94 31.71
C GLU A 72 7.62 8.62 30.41
N GLY A 73 8.18 9.84 30.50
CA GLY A 73 8.67 10.59 29.35
C GLY A 73 9.66 9.75 28.53
N ARG A 74 9.22 9.20 27.39
CA ARG A 74 10.13 8.55 26.44
C ARG A 74 10.95 9.65 25.75
N SER A 75 12.27 9.52 25.81
CA SER A 75 13.16 10.33 25.00
C SER A 75 12.87 10.07 23.51
N LEU A 76 12.90 11.13 22.70
CA LEU A 76 12.82 10.99 21.25
C LEU A 76 14.07 10.26 20.76
N ASP A 77 13.87 9.17 20.04
CA ASP A 77 14.95 8.47 19.34
C ASP A 77 15.26 9.17 18.01
N ILE A 78 15.97 10.29 18.11
CA ILE A 78 16.34 11.09 16.92
C ILE A 78 17.30 10.28 16.03
N GLY A 79 18.19 9.48 16.62
CA GLY A 79 19.13 8.64 15.86
C GLY A 79 18.40 7.59 15.01
N GLY A 80 17.46 6.86 15.61
CA GLY A 80 16.61 5.90 14.90
C GLY A 80 15.78 6.55 13.81
N GLN A 81 15.17 7.71 14.09
CA GLN A 81 14.33 8.43 13.11
C GLN A 81 15.14 8.91 11.89
N ILE A 82 16.31 9.48 12.10
CA ILE A 82 17.18 9.96 11.00
C ILE A 82 17.67 8.77 10.18
N THR A 83 18.17 7.72 10.84
CA THR A 83 18.76 6.59 10.13
C THR A 83 17.73 5.83 9.30
N ILE A 84 16.53 5.56 9.83
CA ILE A 84 15.47 4.92 9.06
C ILE A 84 14.97 5.84 7.92
N GLY A 85 14.80 7.14 8.19
CA GLY A 85 14.34 8.11 7.19
C GLY A 85 15.28 8.21 5.99
N VAL A 86 16.59 8.40 6.25
CA VAL A 86 17.61 8.45 5.18
C VAL A 86 17.72 7.12 4.45
N GLY A 87 17.69 5.99 5.18
CA GLY A 87 17.77 4.66 4.60
C GLY A 87 16.60 4.35 3.66
N LEU A 88 15.36 4.64 4.08
CA LEU A 88 14.17 4.44 3.25
C LEU A 88 14.13 5.41 2.07
N PHE A 89 14.47 6.68 2.27
CA PHE A 89 14.53 7.66 1.18
C PHE A 89 15.54 7.25 0.11
N ALA A 90 16.75 6.85 0.52
CA ALA A 90 17.78 6.40 -0.42
C ALA A 90 17.36 5.13 -1.17
N LEU A 91 16.71 4.17 -0.50
CA LEU A 91 16.18 2.95 -1.12
C LEU A 91 15.13 3.28 -2.19
N LEU A 92 14.16 4.13 -1.87
CA LEU A 92 13.11 4.54 -2.79
C LEU A 92 13.67 5.32 -3.98
N TYR A 93 14.61 6.23 -3.71
CA TYR A 93 15.30 6.97 -4.78
C TYR A 93 15.99 6.02 -5.75
N ALA A 94 16.74 5.03 -5.24
CA ALA A 94 17.42 4.05 -6.08
C ALA A 94 16.45 3.23 -6.94
N VAL A 95 15.33 2.78 -6.36
CA VAL A 95 14.30 2.00 -7.08
C VAL A 95 13.60 2.84 -8.15
N ILE A 96 13.27 4.10 -7.85
CA ILE A 96 12.58 4.99 -8.80
C ILE A 96 13.50 5.42 -9.95
N GLN A 97 14.77 5.71 -9.65
CA GLN A 97 15.72 6.21 -10.65
C GLN A 97 16.40 5.10 -11.47
N GLY A 98 16.40 3.86 -10.96
CA GLY A 98 17.03 2.72 -11.62
C GLY A 98 16.64 2.53 -13.09
N PRO A 99 15.34 2.54 -13.45
CA PRO A 99 14.90 2.36 -14.84
C PRO A 99 15.26 3.51 -15.77
N ALA A 100 15.25 4.74 -15.28
CA ALA A 100 15.52 5.93 -16.09
C ALA A 100 17.03 6.21 -16.25
N GLY A 101 17.78 6.07 -15.15
CA GLY A 101 19.21 6.38 -15.10
C GLY A 101 20.13 5.17 -15.31
N GLY A 102 19.57 3.96 -15.36
CA GLY A 102 20.33 2.69 -15.37
C GLY A 102 20.69 2.21 -13.96
N TRP A 103 20.46 0.91 -13.71
CA TRP A 103 20.69 0.27 -12.40
C TRP A 103 22.15 0.31 -11.95
N GLY A 104 23.11 0.39 -12.88
CA GLY A 104 24.55 0.51 -12.61
C GLY A 104 25.07 1.94 -12.57
N SER A 105 24.22 2.95 -12.73
CA SER A 105 24.66 4.34 -12.68
C SER A 105 25.14 4.74 -11.29
N THR A 106 26.15 5.62 -11.22
CA THR A 106 26.73 6.06 -9.95
C THR A 106 25.70 6.57 -8.96
N PRO A 107 24.71 7.44 -9.31
CA PRO A 107 23.71 7.90 -8.36
C PRO A 107 22.85 6.76 -7.78
N VAL A 108 22.47 5.78 -8.61
CA VAL A 108 21.63 4.64 -8.19
C VAL A 108 22.42 3.70 -7.27
N VAL A 109 23.67 3.37 -7.62
CA VAL A 109 24.53 2.53 -6.79
C VAL A 109 24.83 3.21 -5.45
N VAL A 110 25.18 4.49 -5.45
CA VAL A 110 25.42 5.27 -4.23
C VAL A 110 24.15 5.28 -3.35
N ALA A 111 22.98 5.44 -3.95
CA ALA A 111 21.72 5.41 -3.21
C ALA A 111 21.45 4.03 -2.57
N PHE A 112 21.70 2.91 -3.28
CA PHE A 112 21.59 1.57 -2.68
C PHE A 112 22.59 1.35 -1.54
N VAL A 113 23.83 1.78 -1.70
CA VAL A 113 24.85 1.70 -0.64
C VAL A 113 24.43 2.54 0.57
N THR A 114 23.97 3.76 0.33
CA THR A 114 23.47 4.66 1.39
C THR A 114 22.29 4.01 2.12
N ALA A 115 21.33 3.42 1.39
CA ALA A 115 20.21 2.70 1.97
C ALA A 115 20.68 1.55 2.87
N ALA A 116 21.59 0.71 2.37
CA ALA A 116 22.11 -0.43 3.13
C ALA A 116 22.85 0.01 4.40
N VAL A 117 23.69 1.04 4.30
CA VAL A 117 24.44 1.58 5.46
C VAL A 117 23.49 2.17 6.49
N PHE A 118 22.55 3.02 6.09
CA PHE A 118 21.65 3.69 7.04
C PHE A 118 20.61 2.75 7.65
N LEU A 119 20.10 1.76 6.92
CA LEU A 119 19.25 0.71 7.49
C LEU A 119 20.04 -0.18 8.45
N GLY A 120 21.31 -0.48 8.15
CA GLY A 120 22.21 -1.17 9.07
C GLY A 120 22.48 -0.35 10.35
N LEU A 121 22.73 0.94 10.22
CA LEU A 121 22.88 1.86 11.36
C LEU A 121 21.60 1.97 12.19
N PHE A 122 20.42 1.98 11.53
CA PHE A 122 19.13 1.94 12.23
C PHE A 122 19.01 0.68 13.08
N MET A 123 19.28 -0.50 12.52
CA MET A 123 19.25 -1.76 13.29
C MET A 123 20.23 -1.74 14.47
N ALA A 124 21.43 -1.18 14.28
CA ALA A 124 22.43 -1.07 15.33
C ALA A 124 22.03 -0.03 16.40
N ALA A 125 21.42 1.08 16.03
CA ALA A 125 20.90 2.09 16.94
C ALA A 125 19.76 1.54 17.79
N GLU A 126 18.76 0.90 17.16
CA GLU A 126 17.60 0.31 17.82
C GLU A 126 17.99 -0.81 18.81
N SER A 127 19.01 -1.60 18.48
CA SER A 127 19.49 -2.67 19.36
C SER A 127 20.15 -2.13 20.64
N ARG A 128 20.63 -0.88 20.64
CA ARG A 128 21.31 -0.22 21.77
C ARG A 128 20.48 0.84 22.47
N ALA A 129 19.37 1.27 21.85
CA ALA A 129 18.54 2.34 22.37
C ALA A 129 17.85 1.95 23.70
N ARG A 130 17.86 2.85 24.69
CA ARG A 130 17.11 2.67 25.95
C ARG A 130 15.59 2.76 25.75
N SER A 131 15.16 3.52 24.78
CA SER A 131 13.75 3.71 24.41
C SER A 131 13.59 3.53 22.90
N PRO A 132 13.75 2.31 22.35
CA PRO A 132 13.76 2.07 20.93
C PRO A 132 12.42 2.45 20.29
N LEU A 133 12.47 3.00 19.07
CA LEU A 133 11.31 3.26 18.24
C LEU A 133 10.58 1.95 17.92
N LEU A 134 11.37 0.91 17.62
CA LEU A 134 10.91 -0.41 17.25
C LEU A 134 11.71 -1.48 18.01
N ARG A 135 11.07 -2.18 18.95
CA ARG A 135 11.72 -3.32 19.62
C ARG A 135 11.92 -4.47 18.65
N LEU A 136 13.14 -4.67 18.20
CA LEU A 136 13.50 -5.76 17.27
C LEU A 136 13.11 -7.14 17.81
N GLY A 137 13.07 -7.32 19.13
CA GLY A 137 12.58 -8.52 19.77
C GLY A 137 11.13 -8.92 19.44
N LEU A 138 10.30 -7.99 18.97
CA LEU A 138 8.94 -8.30 18.49
C LEU A 138 8.96 -9.26 17.29
N PHE A 139 9.95 -9.14 16.42
CA PHE A 139 10.13 -10.01 15.26
C PHE A 139 10.59 -11.43 15.62
N GLY A 140 11.06 -11.65 16.84
CA GLY A 140 11.28 -13.00 17.39
C GLY A 140 9.98 -13.80 17.53
N ASN A 141 8.83 -13.13 17.66
CA ASN A 141 7.54 -13.79 17.61
C ASN A 141 7.17 -14.10 16.16
N ARG A 142 7.09 -15.38 15.81
CA ARG A 142 6.80 -15.86 14.45
C ARG A 142 5.52 -15.27 13.87
N SER A 143 4.46 -15.16 14.68
CA SER A 143 3.18 -14.62 14.22
C SER A 143 3.26 -13.12 13.94
N PHE A 144 3.99 -12.36 14.75
CA PHE A 144 4.25 -10.94 14.51
C PHE A 144 5.12 -10.74 13.26
N ALA A 145 6.17 -11.54 13.09
CA ALA A 145 7.04 -11.48 11.92
C ALA A 145 6.26 -11.76 10.62
N ILE A 146 5.39 -12.79 10.61
CA ILE A 146 4.53 -13.09 9.46
C ILE A 146 3.55 -11.94 9.19
N ALA A 147 2.88 -11.41 10.24
CA ALA A 147 1.98 -10.27 10.08
C ALA A 147 2.71 -9.02 9.51
N SER A 148 3.97 -8.83 9.88
CA SER A 148 4.84 -7.77 9.38
C SER A 148 5.16 -7.94 7.89
N VAL A 149 5.52 -9.14 7.45
CA VAL A 149 5.74 -9.44 6.02
C VAL A 149 4.45 -9.23 5.23
N VAL A 150 3.32 -9.72 5.74
CA VAL A 150 2.01 -9.55 5.12
C VAL A 150 1.62 -8.07 5.05
N ALA A 151 1.97 -7.28 6.06
CA ALA A 151 1.72 -5.84 6.07
C ALA A 151 2.45 -5.15 4.91
N VAL A 152 3.74 -5.46 4.71
CA VAL A 152 4.51 -4.90 3.60
C VAL A 152 3.98 -5.40 2.26
N VAL A 153 3.88 -6.71 2.07
CA VAL A 153 3.57 -7.32 0.76
C VAL A 153 2.11 -7.08 0.35
N GLY A 154 1.16 -7.17 1.29
CA GLY A 154 -0.25 -6.89 0.99
C GLY A 154 -0.49 -5.45 0.58
N MET A 155 0.19 -4.49 1.23
CA MET A 155 0.07 -3.07 0.87
C MET A 155 0.85 -2.73 -0.40
N PHE A 156 2.00 -3.37 -0.62
CA PHE A 156 2.76 -3.32 -1.87
C PHE A 156 1.88 -3.75 -3.06
N SER A 157 1.25 -4.92 -2.98
CA SER A 157 0.41 -5.44 -4.06
C SER A 157 -0.77 -4.51 -4.31
N PHE A 158 -1.49 -4.12 -3.27
CA PHE A 158 -2.67 -3.26 -3.42
C PHE A 158 -2.35 -1.90 -4.06
N LEU A 159 -1.33 -1.18 -3.55
CA LEU A 159 -1.01 0.14 -4.10
C LEU A 159 -0.22 0.05 -5.41
N GLY A 160 0.51 -1.04 -5.64
CA GLY A 160 1.10 -1.37 -6.94
C GLY A 160 0.03 -1.55 -8.01
N THR A 161 -1.03 -2.28 -7.71
CA THR A 161 -2.22 -2.44 -8.57
C THR A 161 -2.92 -1.10 -8.82
N ALA A 162 -3.16 -0.33 -7.76
CA ALA A 162 -3.77 0.99 -7.87
C ALA A 162 -2.96 1.92 -8.79
N TYR A 163 -1.63 1.91 -8.65
CA TYR A 163 -0.72 2.65 -9.51
C TYR A 163 -0.81 2.18 -10.97
N ALA A 164 -0.71 0.87 -11.22
CA ALA A 164 -0.81 0.31 -12.57
C ALA A 164 -2.13 0.68 -13.26
N VAL A 165 -3.25 0.61 -12.53
CA VAL A 165 -4.58 1.04 -13.02
C VAL A 165 -4.61 2.54 -13.30
N SER A 166 -4.02 3.37 -12.44
CA SER A 166 -3.96 4.82 -12.65
C SER A 166 -3.25 5.18 -13.95
N ILE A 167 -2.09 4.56 -14.19
CA ILE A 167 -1.32 4.82 -15.42
C ILE A 167 -2.02 4.22 -16.65
N ARG A 168 -2.59 3.01 -16.53
CA ARG A 168 -3.37 2.40 -17.62
C ARG A 168 -4.49 3.32 -18.08
N LEU A 169 -5.32 3.81 -17.15
CA LEU A 169 -6.50 4.61 -17.50
C LEU A 169 -6.15 6.04 -17.90
N GLY A 170 -5.25 6.70 -17.17
CA GLY A 170 -4.87 8.09 -17.43
C GLY A 170 -3.88 8.22 -18.61
N PRO A 171 -2.56 8.12 -18.39
CA PRO A 171 -1.54 8.37 -19.41
C PRO A 171 -1.58 7.43 -20.61
N VAL A 172 -2.03 6.17 -20.45
CA VAL A 172 -2.02 5.19 -21.55
C VAL A 172 -3.29 5.24 -22.38
N GLN A 173 -4.46 5.16 -21.74
CA GLN A 173 -5.76 5.13 -22.43
C GLN A 173 -6.42 6.51 -22.56
N HIS A 174 -5.82 7.57 -21.98
CA HIS A 174 -6.34 8.94 -22.00
C HIS A 174 -7.79 9.06 -21.50
N GLN A 175 -8.17 8.23 -20.51
CA GLN A 175 -9.50 8.30 -19.90
C GLN A 175 -9.67 9.57 -19.08
N SER A 176 -10.91 10.05 -18.98
CA SER A 176 -11.20 11.22 -18.15
C SER A 176 -10.93 10.94 -16.66
N PRO A 177 -10.57 11.97 -15.86
CA PRO A 177 -10.36 11.81 -14.43
C PRO A 177 -11.56 11.21 -13.71
N MET A 178 -12.78 11.52 -14.12
CA MET A 178 -14.01 10.96 -13.55
C MET A 178 -14.14 9.45 -13.83
N ARG A 179 -13.83 9.00 -15.05
CA ARG A 179 -13.85 7.56 -15.36
C ARG A 179 -12.80 6.79 -14.55
N THR A 180 -11.61 7.38 -14.39
CA THR A 180 -10.56 6.82 -13.52
C THR A 180 -11.04 6.74 -12.08
N ALA A 181 -11.71 7.77 -11.57
CA ALA A 181 -12.26 7.78 -10.21
C ALA A 181 -13.25 6.63 -9.97
N PHE A 182 -14.12 6.30 -10.95
CA PHE A 182 -15.03 5.15 -10.84
C PHE A 182 -14.30 3.81 -10.72
N ALA A 183 -13.19 3.62 -11.46
CA ALA A 183 -12.37 2.42 -11.29
C ALA A 183 -11.76 2.34 -9.88
N PHE A 184 -11.32 3.48 -9.33
CA PHE A 184 -10.80 3.54 -7.95
C PHE A 184 -11.87 3.32 -6.88
N LEU A 185 -13.15 3.58 -7.17
CA LEU A 185 -14.24 3.20 -6.25
C LEU A 185 -14.38 1.68 -6.10
N LEU A 186 -14.05 0.91 -7.13
CA LEU A 186 -14.03 -0.55 -7.03
C LEU A 186 -12.88 -1.04 -6.11
N LEU A 187 -11.74 -0.36 -6.12
CA LEU A 187 -10.61 -0.68 -5.25
C LEU A 187 -10.83 -0.25 -3.80
N ASN A 188 -11.24 0.98 -3.58
CA ASN A 188 -11.27 1.61 -2.26
C ASN A 188 -12.68 1.68 -1.65
N GLY A 189 -13.70 1.84 -2.49
CA GLY A 189 -15.09 2.05 -2.06
C GLY A 189 -15.75 0.79 -1.47
N ILE A 190 -15.23 -0.39 -1.79
CA ILE A 190 -15.70 -1.65 -1.22
C ILE A 190 -15.30 -1.78 0.25
N THR A 191 -14.15 -1.24 0.65
CA THR A 191 -13.61 -1.36 2.01
C THR A 191 -14.56 -0.84 3.09
N PRO A 192 -15.10 0.40 3.05
CA PRO A 192 -16.02 0.89 4.07
C PRO A 192 -17.32 0.07 4.13
N VAL A 193 -17.80 -0.43 2.99
CA VAL A 193 -19.01 -1.26 2.92
C VAL A 193 -18.78 -2.63 3.57
N LEU A 194 -17.60 -3.21 3.39
CA LEU A 194 -17.25 -4.51 3.96
C LEU A 194 -16.73 -4.42 5.41
N THR A 195 -16.36 -3.25 5.93
CA THR A 195 -15.82 -3.11 7.29
C THR A 195 -16.70 -3.73 8.37
N PRO A 196 -18.04 -3.58 8.39
CA PRO A 196 -18.89 -4.25 9.37
C PRO A 196 -18.88 -5.78 9.22
N LEU A 197 -18.80 -6.27 7.98
CA LEU A 197 -18.75 -7.70 7.70
C LEU A 197 -17.39 -8.29 8.10
N THR A 198 -16.29 -7.64 7.74
CA THR A 198 -14.94 -8.09 8.12
C THR A 198 -14.76 -8.11 9.63
N SER A 199 -15.33 -7.13 10.34
CA SER A 199 -15.35 -7.11 11.81
C SER A 199 -16.06 -8.34 12.38
N ARG A 200 -17.24 -8.69 11.86
CA ARG A 200 -17.98 -9.89 12.27
C ARG A 200 -17.21 -11.19 11.94
N LEU A 201 -16.58 -11.23 10.76
CA LEU A 201 -15.79 -12.38 10.35
C LEU A 201 -14.55 -12.58 11.26
N LEU A 202 -13.90 -11.52 11.70
CA LEU A 202 -12.77 -11.59 12.63
C LEU A 202 -13.12 -12.22 13.98
N HIS A 203 -14.41 -12.12 14.41
CA HIS A 203 -14.89 -12.79 15.61
C HIS A 203 -15.23 -14.27 15.37
N ARG A 204 -15.49 -14.69 14.13
CA ARG A 204 -15.96 -16.04 13.80
C ARG A 204 -14.89 -16.91 13.15
N LEU A 205 -13.97 -16.31 12.40
CA LEU A 205 -12.95 -17.00 11.63
C LEU A 205 -11.56 -16.69 12.16
N PRO A 206 -10.63 -17.66 12.10
CA PRO A 206 -9.25 -17.41 12.48
C PRO A 206 -8.62 -16.38 11.52
N ALA A 207 -7.80 -15.47 12.07
CA ALA A 207 -7.08 -14.45 11.29
C ALA A 207 -6.29 -15.04 10.11
N ARG A 208 -5.78 -16.27 10.27
CA ARG A 208 -5.12 -17.03 9.21
C ARG A 208 -6.01 -17.20 7.97
N ALA A 209 -7.27 -17.58 8.15
CA ALA A 209 -8.19 -17.78 7.03
C ALA A 209 -8.50 -16.47 6.31
N LEU A 210 -8.73 -15.38 7.07
CA LEU A 210 -9.04 -14.07 6.51
C LEU A 210 -7.85 -13.45 5.77
N LEU A 211 -6.64 -13.58 6.33
CA LEU A 211 -5.41 -13.11 5.66
C LEU A 211 -5.13 -13.90 4.38
N THR A 212 -5.24 -15.24 4.45
CA THR A 212 -5.00 -16.09 3.27
C THR A 212 -6.03 -15.82 2.18
N SER A 213 -7.33 -15.75 2.51
CA SER A 213 -8.37 -15.47 1.52
C SER A 213 -8.26 -14.06 0.94
N GLY A 214 -7.96 -13.07 1.79
CA GLY A 214 -7.76 -11.69 1.33
C GLY A 214 -6.61 -11.57 0.34
N LEU A 215 -5.45 -12.11 0.66
CA LEU A 215 -4.28 -12.10 -0.22
C LEU A 215 -4.50 -12.94 -1.49
N ALA A 216 -5.20 -14.08 -1.40
CA ALA A 216 -5.55 -14.88 -2.57
C ALA A 216 -6.49 -14.13 -3.51
N LEU A 217 -7.47 -13.37 -2.99
CA LEU A 217 -8.36 -12.53 -3.80
C LEU A 217 -7.58 -11.41 -4.51
N ILE A 218 -6.62 -10.76 -3.82
CA ILE A 218 -5.73 -9.78 -4.45
C ILE A 218 -4.96 -10.45 -5.60
N ALA A 219 -4.35 -11.62 -5.36
CA ALA A 219 -3.57 -12.32 -6.37
C ALA A 219 -4.41 -12.69 -7.60
N VAL A 220 -5.61 -13.24 -7.41
CA VAL A 220 -6.52 -13.59 -8.51
C VAL A 220 -6.95 -12.35 -9.27
N GLY A 221 -7.30 -11.26 -8.58
CA GLY A 221 -7.66 -10.00 -9.21
C GLY A 221 -6.52 -9.43 -10.07
N ASP A 222 -5.29 -9.47 -9.56
CA ASP A 222 -4.10 -8.99 -10.29
C ASP A 222 -3.80 -9.87 -11.52
N PHE A 223 -3.89 -11.20 -11.41
CA PHE A 223 -3.69 -12.09 -12.55
C PHE A 223 -4.76 -11.91 -13.63
N LEU A 224 -6.02 -11.66 -13.24
CA LEU A 224 -7.08 -11.31 -14.19
C LEU A 224 -6.79 -9.96 -14.85
N ALA A 225 -6.34 -8.95 -14.08
CA ALA A 225 -5.98 -7.64 -14.62
C ALA A 225 -4.81 -7.71 -15.61
N ALA A 226 -3.83 -8.60 -15.36
CA ALA A 226 -2.70 -8.84 -16.25
C ALA A 226 -3.11 -9.40 -17.62
N GLY A 227 -4.22 -10.16 -17.67
CA GLY A 227 -4.75 -10.73 -18.92
C GLY A 227 -5.62 -9.77 -19.75
N LEU A 228 -5.89 -8.55 -19.27
CA LEU A 228 -6.74 -7.61 -19.98
C LEU A 228 -6.00 -6.87 -21.09
N ASP A 229 -6.63 -6.77 -22.26
CA ASP A 229 -6.10 -5.97 -23.38
C ASP A 229 -5.96 -4.49 -22.97
N ILE A 230 -4.78 -3.92 -23.19
CA ILE A 230 -4.49 -2.51 -22.91
C ILE A 230 -5.29 -1.58 -23.83
N GLY A 231 -5.66 -2.05 -25.01
CA GLY A 231 -6.47 -1.31 -25.98
C GLY A 231 -7.96 -1.25 -25.65
N ASP A 232 -8.46 -2.10 -24.72
CA ASP A 232 -9.89 -2.07 -24.34
C ASP A 232 -10.18 -0.89 -23.41
N PRO A 233 -10.98 0.12 -23.87
CA PRO A 233 -11.32 1.29 -23.07
C PRO A 233 -12.49 1.04 -22.12
N ASN A 234 -13.09 -0.16 -22.11
CA ASN A 234 -14.25 -0.47 -21.29
C ASN A 234 -13.87 -0.68 -19.82
N LEU A 235 -14.49 0.08 -18.93
CA LEU A 235 -14.32 -0.10 -17.50
C LEU A 235 -14.95 -1.38 -16.98
N THR A 236 -15.89 -1.98 -17.72
CA THR A 236 -16.57 -3.22 -17.33
C THR A 236 -15.61 -4.41 -17.22
N SER A 237 -14.56 -4.46 -18.04
CA SER A 237 -13.52 -5.48 -17.98
C SER A 237 -12.71 -5.41 -16.66
N LEU A 238 -12.65 -4.22 -16.04
CA LEU A 238 -11.95 -4.00 -14.77
C LEU A 238 -12.82 -4.29 -13.53
N ILE A 239 -14.14 -4.44 -13.65
CA ILE A 239 -15.03 -4.61 -12.48
C ILE A 239 -14.63 -5.83 -11.65
N VAL A 240 -14.50 -6.98 -12.27
CA VAL A 240 -14.18 -8.23 -11.57
C VAL A 240 -12.76 -8.18 -11.00
N PRO A 241 -11.70 -7.87 -11.77
CA PRO A 241 -10.35 -7.79 -11.22
C PRO A 241 -10.24 -6.82 -10.05
N LEU A 242 -10.68 -5.58 -10.21
CA LEU A 242 -10.55 -4.54 -9.17
C LEU A 242 -11.47 -4.80 -7.98
N GLY A 243 -12.65 -5.37 -8.20
CA GLY A 243 -13.55 -5.78 -7.14
C GLY A 243 -12.92 -6.87 -6.25
N LEU A 244 -12.27 -7.87 -6.85
CA LEU A 244 -11.54 -8.91 -6.11
C LEU A 244 -10.37 -8.33 -5.31
N VAL A 245 -9.58 -7.42 -5.90
CA VAL A 245 -8.48 -6.74 -5.21
C VAL A 245 -9.03 -5.91 -4.04
N GLY A 246 -10.11 -5.15 -4.23
CA GLY A 246 -10.73 -4.32 -3.20
C GLY A 246 -11.30 -5.14 -2.03
N ILE A 247 -12.00 -6.26 -2.31
CA ILE A 247 -12.49 -7.19 -1.28
C ILE A 247 -11.30 -7.82 -0.53
N GLY A 248 -10.31 -8.29 -1.28
CA GLY A 248 -9.09 -8.88 -0.71
C GLY A 248 -8.35 -7.90 0.20
N PHE A 249 -8.24 -6.64 -0.21
CA PHE A 249 -7.65 -5.58 0.60
C PHE A 249 -8.42 -5.33 1.90
N ALA A 250 -9.75 -5.24 1.84
CA ALA A 250 -10.60 -5.04 3.01
C ALA A 250 -10.43 -6.15 4.06
N LEU A 251 -10.34 -7.41 3.61
CA LEU A 251 -10.09 -8.55 4.49
C LEU A 251 -8.68 -8.52 5.08
N THR A 252 -7.68 -8.18 4.26
CA THR A 252 -6.27 -8.20 4.64
C THR A 252 -5.95 -7.09 5.64
N VAL A 253 -6.35 -5.84 5.36
CA VAL A 253 -5.99 -4.68 6.18
C VAL A 253 -6.52 -4.77 7.61
N SER A 254 -7.76 -5.24 7.76
CA SER A 254 -8.39 -5.43 9.07
C SER A 254 -7.71 -6.55 9.87
N SER A 255 -7.35 -7.64 9.19
CA SER A 255 -6.77 -8.82 9.81
C SER A 255 -5.29 -8.67 10.19
N ILE A 256 -4.50 -7.88 9.44
CA ILE A 256 -3.10 -7.60 9.76
C ILE A 256 -2.98 -6.96 11.14
N THR A 257 -3.70 -5.86 11.38
CA THR A 257 -3.62 -5.11 12.63
C THR A 257 -4.08 -5.97 13.81
N ALA A 258 -5.18 -6.71 13.66
CA ALA A 258 -5.67 -7.62 14.68
C ALA A 258 -4.64 -8.72 15.00
N THR A 259 -4.02 -9.32 13.98
CA THR A 259 -2.99 -10.36 14.17
C THR A 259 -1.76 -9.80 14.90
N ALA A 260 -1.24 -8.66 14.45
CA ALA A 260 -0.04 -8.07 15.04
C ALA A 260 -0.24 -7.69 16.52
N VAL A 261 -1.37 -7.05 16.85
CA VAL A 261 -1.65 -6.59 18.21
C VAL A 261 -1.96 -7.76 19.16
N ASN A 262 -2.68 -8.77 18.69
CA ASN A 262 -3.07 -9.91 19.53
C ASN A 262 -1.95 -10.94 19.76
N THR A 263 -0.82 -10.81 19.07
CA THR A 263 0.32 -11.74 19.22
C THR A 263 1.39 -11.24 20.19
N VAL A 264 1.20 -10.05 20.75
CA VAL A 264 2.17 -9.42 21.69
C VAL A 264 1.51 -9.15 23.05
N PRO A 265 2.30 -9.02 24.13
CA PRO A 265 1.77 -8.62 25.43
C PRO A 265 1.05 -7.26 25.36
N PRO A 266 -0.02 -7.03 26.17
CA PRO A 266 -0.81 -5.79 26.14
C PRO A 266 0.01 -4.51 26.29
N GLN A 267 1.12 -4.55 27.04
CA GLN A 267 2.04 -3.42 27.25
C GLN A 267 2.77 -3.00 25.96
N LEU A 268 2.93 -3.93 25.02
CA LEU A 268 3.59 -3.72 23.73
C LEU A 268 2.60 -3.51 22.56
N ALA A 269 1.30 -3.59 22.81
CA ALA A 269 0.26 -3.48 21.78
C ALA A 269 0.35 -2.15 21.01
N GLY A 270 0.64 -1.04 21.69
CA GLY A 270 0.84 0.27 21.05
C GLY A 270 2.04 0.29 20.11
N MET A 271 3.16 -0.32 20.53
CA MET A 271 4.36 -0.42 19.70
C MET A 271 4.16 -1.36 18.52
N ALA A 272 3.49 -2.50 18.72
CA ALA A 272 3.15 -3.43 17.64
C ALA A 272 2.25 -2.77 16.59
N SER A 273 1.26 -1.98 17.01
CA SER A 273 0.39 -1.22 16.12
C SER A 273 1.19 -0.16 15.34
N ALA A 274 2.06 0.59 15.99
CA ALA A 274 2.90 1.59 15.34
C ALA A 274 3.86 0.95 14.31
N ALA A 275 4.52 -0.14 14.70
CA ALA A 275 5.39 -0.91 13.80
C ALA A 275 4.63 -1.44 12.57
N THR A 276 3.44 -1.98 12.79
CA THR A 276 2.60 -2.49 11.69
C THR A 276 2.18 -1.37 10.74
N ASN A 277 1.83 -0.19 11.25
CA ASN A 277 1.50 0.96 10.41
C ASN A 277 2.71 1.42 9.59
N LEU A 278 3.89 1.52 10.21
CA LEU A 278 5.14 1.86 9.49
C LEU A 278 5.42 0.88 8.35
N LEU A 279 5.27 -0.43 8.60
CA LEU A 279 5.49 -1.46 7.59
C LEU A 279 4.46 -1.41 6.47
N ARG A 280 3.19 -1.11 6.79
CA ARG A 280 2.14 -0.87 5.78
C ARG A 280 2.46 0.32 4.90
N ASP A 281 2.86 1.45 5.50
CA ASP A 281 3.20 2.67 4.77
C ASP A 281 4.44 2.47 3.90
N PHE A 282 5.40 1.69 4.37
CA PHE A 282 6.54 1.24 3.56
C PHE A 282 6.08 0.41 2.35
N GLY A 283 5.20 -0.58 2.55
CA GLY A 283 4.61 -1.37 1.47
C GLY A 283 3.86 -0.48 0.46
N PHE A 284 3.05 0.46 0.93
CA PHE A 284 2.34 1.42 0.09
C PHE A 284 3.28 2.27 -0.78
N THR A 285 4.42 2.68 -0.24
CA THR A 285 5.39 3.48 -0.98
C THR A 285 6.18 2.63 -1.98
N LEU A 286 6.51 1.40 -1.59
CA LEU A 286 7.31 0.50 -2.42
C LEU A 286 6.54 0.01 -3.64
N GLY A 287 5.22 -0.20 -3.52
CA GLY A 287 4.36 -0.70 -4.60
C GLY A 287 4.47 0.13 -5.89
N PRO A 288 4.06 1.39 -5.91
CA PRO A 288 4.17 2.25 -7.09
C PRO A 288 5.60 2.38 -7.62
N ALA A 289 6.60 2.47 -6.73
CA ALA A 289 8.00 2.60 -7.12
C ALA A 289 8.49 1.38 -7.91
N VAL A 290 8.27 0.18 -7.37
CA VAL A 290 8.71 -1.07 -8.02
C VAL A 290 7.89 -1.37 -9.27
N ILE A 291 6.57 -1.23 -9.21
CA ILE A 291 5.71 -1.54 -10.35
C ILE A 291 5.94 -0.55 -11.49
N GLY A 292 6.10 0.74 -11.19
CA GLY A 292 6.48 1.74 -12.19
C GLY A 292 7.84 1.42 -12.83
N ALA A 293 8.84 1.09 -12.02
CA ALA A 293 10.15 0.72 -12.47
C ALA A 293 10.13 -0.52 -13.40
N VAL A 294 9.47 -1.58 -12.98
CA VAL A 294 9.36 -2.84 -13.75
C VAL A 294 8.58 -2.61 -15.04
N ALA A 295 7.39 -2.00 -14.97
CA ALA A 295 6.53 -1.81 -16.11
C ALA A 295 7.18 -0.95 -17.20
N LEU A 296 7.79 0.19 -16.81
CA LEU A 296 8.44 1.09 -17.76
C LEU A 296 9.73 0.51 -18.35
N SER A 297 10.53 -0.22 -17.56
CA SER A 297 11.72 -0.91 -18.05
C SER A 297 11.37 -1.98 -19.08
N GLN A 298 10.35 -2.80 -18.80
CA GLN A 298 9.89 -3.83 -19.74
C GLN A 298 9.28 -3.22 -21.00
N ALA A 299 8.49 -2.14 -20.84
CA ALA A 299 7.93 -1.42 -21.98
C ALA A 299 9.02 -0.78 -22.85
N ALA A 300 10.03 -0.16 -22.26
CA ALA A 300 11.16 0.41 -23.00
C ALA A 300 11.95 -0.64 -23.77
N SER A 301 12.25 -1.79 -23.15
CA SER A 301 12.93 -2.89 -23.81
C SER A 301 12.12 -3.42 -25.00
N ARG A 302 10.81 -3.64 -24.81
CA ARG A 302 9.94 -4.18 -25.85
C ARG A 302 9.73 -3.21 -27.01
N VAL A 303 9.51 -1.90 -26.74
CA VAL A 303 9.34 -0.94 -27.83
C VAL A 303 10.61 -0.79 -28.65
N ASN A 304 11.80 -0.76 -28.02
CA ASN A 304 13.07 -0.68 -28.71
C ASN A 304 13.29 -1.91 -29.64
N SER A 305 13.02 -3.12 -29.15
CA SER A 305 13.12 -4.34 -29.97
C SER A 305 12.11 -4.35 -31.13
N SER A 306 10.88 -3.91 -30.86
CA SER A 306 9.83 -3.85 -31.92
C SER A 306 10.14 -2.81 -32.99
N LEU A 307 10.69 -1.64 -32.62
CA LEU A 307 11.11 -0.62 -33.60
C LEU A 307 12.28 -1.09 -34.44
N ALA A 308 13.25 -1.80 -33.86
CA ALA A 308 14.41 -2.33 -34.56
C ALA A 308 14.00 -3.36 -35.64
N THR A 309 13.04 -4.23 -35.31
CA THR A 309 12.58 -5.32 -36.20
C THR A 309 11.46 -4.91 -37.17
N SER A 310 10.82 -3.76 -36.95
CA SER A 310 9.71 -3.30 -37.77
C SER A 310 10.15 -2.99 -39.20
N SER A 311 9.47 -3.59 -40.17
CA SER A 311 9.59 -3.28 -41.60
C SER A 311 8.57 -2.24 -42.07
N SER A 312 7.54 -1.96 -41.27
CA SER A 312 6.44 -1.06 -41.65
C SER A 312 6.75 0.43 -41.40
N LEU A 313 7.78 0.74 -40.60
CA LEU A 313 8.21 2.10 -40.30
C LEU A 313 9.37 2.54 -41.19
N ASN A 314 9.28 3.74 -41.76
CA ASN A 314 10.39 4.37 -42.47
C ASN A 314 11.53 4.81 -41.51
N ALA A 315 12.71 5.07 -42.05
CA ALA A 315 13.88 5.46 -41.26
C ALA A 315 13.66 6.74 -40.45
N GLU A 316 12.96 7.71 -41.01
CA GLU A 316 12.65 8.99 -40.38
C GLU A 316 11.75 8.81 -39.15
N SER A 317 10.65 8.03 -39.28
CA SER A 317 9.75 7.74 -38.15
C SER A 317 10.45 6.95 -37.05
N LYS A 318 11.37 6.04 -37.40
CA LYS A 318 12.16 5.29 -36.41
C LYS A 318 13.10 6.20 -35.64
N ALA A 319 13.82 7.10 -36.33
CA ALA A 319 14.72 8.06 -35.71
C ALA A 319 13.94 9.01 -34.77
N ALA A 320 12.84 9.61 -35.25
CA ALA A 320 12.01 10.47 -34.45
C ALA A 320 11.38 9.75 -33.23
N ALA A 321 10.99 8.47 -33.38
CA ALA A 321 10.48 7.68 -32.27
C ALA A 321 11.59 7.39 -31.24
N HIS A 322 12.82 7.12 -31.70
CA HIS A 322 13.96 6.91 -30.82
C HIS A 322 14.31 8.15 -30.01
N ASP A 323 14.27 9.34 -30.60
CA ASP A 323 14.51 10.60 -29.92
C ASP A 323 13.48 10.82 -28.79
N VAL A 324 12.19 10.62 -29.10
CA VAL A 324 11.12 10.71 -28.08
C VAL A 324 11.29 9.68 -26.96
N LEU A 325 11.73 8.45 -27.29
CA LEU A 325 11.98 7.42 -26.29
C LEU A 325 13.15 7.75 -25.37
N THR A 326 14.22 8.38 -25.88
CA THR A 326 15.37 8.78 -25.08
C THR A 326 15.05 9.93 -24.14
N GLU A 327 14.16 10.84 -24.52
CA GLU A 327 13.79 12.01 -23.73
C GLU A 327 12.67 11.70 -22.71
N GLY A 328 11.65 10.92 -23.08
CA GLY A 328 10.45 10.76 -22.27
C GLY A 328 9.91 9.32 -22.14
N GLY A 329 10.59 8.35 -22.72
CA GLY A 329 10.23 6.95 -22.62
C GLY A 329 8.95 6.55 -23.39
N PRO A 330 8.47 5.31 -23.16
CA PRO A 330 7.30 4.77 -23.88
C PRO A 330 6.00 5.57 -23.67
N LEU A 331 5.81 6.21 -22.52
CA LEU A 331 4.64 7.04 -22.25
C LEU A 331 4.63 8.31 -23.10
N ALA A 332 5.78 8.94 -23.30
CA ALA A 332 5.90 10.10 -24.17
C ALA A 332 5.59 9.71 -25.61
N LEU A 333 6.11 8.59 -26.10
CA LEU A 333 5.84 8.10 -27.45
C LEU A 333 4.34 7.77 -27.65
N ASN A 334 3.67 7.24 -26.64
CA ASN A 334 2.21 7.01 -26.70
C ASN A 334 1.39 8.30 -26.75
N SER A 335 1.95 9.42 -26.29
CA SER A 335 1.28 10.73 -26.19
C SER A 335 1.61 11.69 -27.32
N VAL A 336 2.42 11.30 -28.31
CA VAL A 336 2.76 12.17 -29.45
C VAL A 336 1.54 12.53 -30.29
N PRO A 337 1.43 13.74 -30.87
CA PRO A 337 0.35 14.12 -31.75
C PRO A 337 0.26 13.23 -32.98
N ALA A 338 -0.96 12.95 -33.48
CA ALA A 338 -1.16 12.08 -34.63
C ALA A 338 -0.53 12.62 -35.94
N THR A 339 -0.27 13.92 -36.01
CA THR A 339 0.34 14.60 -37.15
C THR A 339 1.86 14.61 -37.13
N SER A 340 2.50 14.15 -36.06
CA SER A 340 3.96 14.16 -35.92
C SER A 340 4.61 12.91 -36.56
N PRO A 341 5.86 12.98 -37.03
CA PRO A 341 6.58 11.84 -37.62
C PRO A 341 6.62 10.58 -36.76
N PRO A 342 6.81 10.64 -35.43
CA PRO A 342 6.84 9.44 -34.57
C PRO A 342 5.47 8.82 -34.31
N SER A 343 4.35 9.43 -34.76
CA SER A 343 2.98 8.94 -34.52
C SER A 343 2.73 7.53 -35.04
N ALA A 344 3.41 7.13 -36.14
CA ALA A 344 3.34 5.78 -36.68
C ALA A 344 3.86 4.71 -35.68
N ALA A 345 4.70 5.09 -34.73
CA ALA A 345 5.24 4.21 -33.70
C ALA A 345 4.35 4.10 -32.43
N ARG A 346 3.25 4.86 -32.31
CA ARG A 346 2.36 4.84 -31.12
C ARG A 346 1.78 3.45 -30.82
N ALA A 347 1.41 2.69 -31.86
CA ALA A 347 0.88 1.34 -31.68
C ALA A 347 1.91 0.40 -30.99
N TYR A 348 3.18 0.53 -31.33
CA TYR A 348 4.26 -0.22 -30.68
C TYR A 348 4.46 0.21 -29.23
N ALA A 349 4.32 1.53 -28.96
CA ALA A 349 4.40 2.03 -27.58
C ALA A 349 3.22 1.52 -26.73
N LEU A 350 2.01 1.51 -27.29
CA LEU A 350 0.80 1.02 -26.62
C LEU A 350 0.92 -0.47 -26.28
N ASP A 351 1.31 -1.32 -27.24
CA ASP A 351 1.55 -2.75 -27.02
C ASP A 351 2.63 -2.99 -25.97
N ALA A 352 3.74 -2.26 -26.05
CA ALA A 352 4.83 -2.37 -25.10
C ALA A 352 4.42 -1.96 -23.68
N LEU A 353 3.64 -0.87 -23.53
CA LEU A 353 3.08 -0.44 -22.24
C LEU A 353 2.11 -1.50 -21.70
N GLY A 354 1.25 -2.06 -22.56
CA GLY A 354 0.37 -3.16 -22.18
C GLY A 354 1.13 -4.34 -21.60
N HIS A 355 2.18 -4.78 -22.28
CA HIS A 355 3.05 -5.84 -21.80
C HIS A 355 3.75 -5.49 -20.47
N GLY A 356 4.33 -4.29 -20.36
CA GLY A 356 5.00 -3.84 -19.16
C GLY A 356 4.07 -3.80 -17.94
N TYR A 357 2.87 -3.26 -18.08
CA TYR A 357 1.90 -3.21 -16.98
C TYR A 357 1.28 -4.59 -16.68
N ALA A 358 1.11 -5.47 -17.67
CA ALA A 358 0.74 -6.86 -17.41
C ALA A 358 1.77 -7.56 -16.51
N ILE A 359 3.06 -7.38 -16.77
CA ILE A 359 4.13 -7.86 -15.88
C ILE A 359 4.02 -7.23 -14.49
N GLY A 360 3.72 -5.92 -14.41
CA GLY A 360 3.48 -5.24 -13.14
C GLY A 360 2.36 -5.89 -12.32
N PHE A 361 1.22 -6.17 -12.92
CA PHE A 361 0.13 -6.90 -12.27
C PHE A 361 0.54 -8.32 -11.87
N MET A 362 1.30 -9.03 -12.73
CA MET A 362 1.82 -10.36 -12.39
C MET A 362 2.77 -10.33 -11.19
N VAL A 363 3.58 -9.30 -11.04
CA VAL A 363 4.45 -9.10 -9.86
C VAL A 363 3.60 -8.87 -8.60
N CYS A 364 2.57 -8.01 -8.65
CA CYS A 364 1.65 -7.80 -7.54
C CYS A 364 0.94 -9.10 -7.15
N GLY A 365 0.35 -9.79 -8.12
CA GLY A 365 -0.37 -11.04 -7.90
C GLY A 365 0.52 -12.15 -7.35
N SER A 366 1.74 -12.28 -7.87
CA SER A 366 2.71 -13.27 -7.38
C SER A 366 3.16 -12.98 -5.95
N ALA A 367 3.42 -11.73 -5.62
CA ALA A 367 3.78 -11.29 -4.26
C ALA A 367 2.64 -11.56 -3.28
N ALA A 368 1.39 -11.23 -3.64
CA ALA A 368 0.21 -11.53 -2.84
C ALA A 368 0.01 -13.04 -2.65
N LEU A 369 0.16 -13.85 -3.71
CA LEU A 369 0.03 -15.29 -3.65
C LEU A 369 1.10 -15.93 -2.74
N LEU A 370 2.35 -15.55 -2.89
CA LEU A 370 3.44 -16.02 -2.04
C LEU A 370 3.20 -15.65 -0.58
N SER A 371 2.68 -14.44 -0.32
CA SER A 371 2.30 -14.03 1.02
C SER A 371 1.11 -14.83 1.57
N ALA A 372 0.11 -15.16 0.74
CA ALA A 372 -0.99 -16.04 1.12
C ALA A 372 -0.50 -17.44 1.52
N LEU A 373 0.41 -18.01 0.74
CA LEU A 373 1.04 -19.30 1.02
C LEU A 373 1.87 -19.25 2.31
N LEU A 374 2.62 -18.16 2.54
CA LEU A 374 3.36 -17.96 3.79
C LEU A 374 2.41 -17.95 5.00
N VAL A 375 1.31 -17.23 4.91
CA VAL A 375 0.29 -17.22 5.99
C VAL A 375 -0.29 -18.61 6.19
N LEU A 376 -0.65 -19.29 5.12
CA LEU A 376 -1.26 -20.62 5.15
C LEU A 376 -0.35 -21.67 5.80
N THR A 377 0.95 -21.61 5.54
CA THR A 377 1.92 -22.61 6.04
C THR A 377 2.51 -22.25 7.39
N ALA A 378 2.75 -20.97 7.63
CA ALA A 378 3.57 -20.51 8.75
C ALA A 378 2.78 -19.92 9.92
N LEU A 379 1.56 -19.36 9.69
CA LEU A 379 0.71 -18.86 10.75
C LEU A 379 -0.09 -20.02 11.35
N ARG A 380 0.28 -20.49 12.55
CA ARG A 380 -0.50 -21.51 13.26
C ARG A 380 -1.84 -20.92 13.71
N GLY A 381 -2.94 -21.54 13.31
CA GLY A 381 -4.26 -21.17 13.78
C GLY A 381 -4.35 -21.44 15.30
N ARG A 382 -4.30 -20.39 16.11
CA ARG A 382 -4.84 -20.47 17.46
C ARG A 382 -6.37 -20.46 17.30
N THR A 383 -7.01 -21.61 17.52
CA THR A 383 -8.42 -21.65 17.85
C THR A 383 -8.68 -20.72 19.03
N ALA A 384 -9.83 -20.04 19.02
CA ALA A 384 -10.25 -19.04 20.00
C ALA A 384 -10.47 -19.60 21.45
N GLU A 385 -9.76 -20.65 21.83
CA GLU A 385 -9.97 -21.45 23.04
C GLU A 385 -8.85 -21.29 24.06
N SER A 386 -8.44 -20.08 24.36
CA SER A 386 -7.66 -19.79 25.58
C SER A 386 -7.84 -18.36 26.04
N ALA A 387 -9.08 -17.92 26.24
CA ALA A 387 -9.33 -16.97 27.32
C ALA A 387 -9.17 -17.77 28.63
N PRO A 388 -8.34 -17.36 29.60
CA PRO A 388 -8.37 -17.95 30.92
C PRO A 388 -9.80 -17.79 31.44
N ARG A 389 -10.47 -18.92 31.72
CA ARG A 389 -11.68 -18.91 32.55
C ARG A 389 -11.29 -18.18 33.82
N ALA A 390 -11.96 -17.07 34.12
CA ALA A 390 -11.92 -16.47 35.42
C ALA A 390 -12.28 -17.59 36.40
N GLU A 391 -11.31 -17.98 37.24
CA GLU A 391 -11.57 -18.86 38.36
C GLU A 391 -12.62 -18.17 39.23
N ASP A 392 -13.78 -18.81 39.27
CA ASP A 392 -14.89 -18.47 40.12
C ASP A 392 -14.43 -18.66 41.57
N GLY A 393 -13.96 -17.55 42.14
CA GLY A 393 -13.51 -17.48 43.54
C GLY A 393 -14.69 -17.57 44.49
N THR A 394 -15.30 -18.75 44.61
CA THR A 394 -16.12 -19.09 45.75
C THR A 394 -15.21 -19.32 46.96
N GLN A 395 -14.77 -18.23 47.62
CA GLN A 395 -14.31 -18.33 49.00
C GLN A 395 -15.53 -18.36 49.90
N GLY A 396 -15.77 -19.58 50.37
CA GLY A 396 -16.74 -19.84 51.42
C GLY A 396 -16.42 -19.03 52.69
N THR A 397 -17.37 -18.18 53.05
CA THR A 397 -17.40 -17.50 54.34
C THR A 397 -17.64 -18.55 55.42
N VAL A 398 -16.60 -18.94 56.14
CA VAL A 398 -16.73 -19.69 57.40
C VAL A 398 -17.10 -18.68 58.50
N LEU A 399 -18.36 -18.70 58.86
CA LEU A 399 -18.81 -18.10 60.12
C LEU A 399 -18.36 -18.98 61.27
N THR A 400 -17.39 -18.54 62.06
CA THR A 400 -17.11 -19.04 63.40
C THR A 400 -17.81 -18.13 64.40
N THR A 401 -18.87 -18.65 64.99
CA THR A 401 -19.44 -18.20 66.27
C THR A 401 -18.51 -18.58 67.39
N GLY A 402 -18.24 -17.65 68.29
CA GLY A 402 -17.50 -17.84 69.53
C GLY A 402 -17.34 -16.51 70.23
#